data_eff80760ebdd3c18b51ee00ac22915d6
#
_entry.id   eff80760ebdd3c18b51ee00ac22915d6
#
_cell.length_a   1.000
_cell.length_b   1.000
_cell.length_c   1.000
_cell.angle_alpha   90.00
_cell.angle_beta   90.00
_cell.angle_gamma   90.00
#
_symmetry.space_group_name_H-M   'P 1'
#
loop_
_entity.id
_entity.type
_entity.pdbx_description
1 polymer ?
#
loop_
_entity_poly.entity_id
_entity_poly.type
_entity_poly.pdbx_seq_one_letter_code
_entity_poly.pdbx_strand_id
1 'polypeptide(L)'
;MDICVILGSKSDLPIADKCRGILEKFEVSFEIRVASAHRAPKYLEGIVEKAESEGCKVFIGMAGVAAALPGVIASMTSRPVIGVPVGGKVPLDSLLSIVQMPPGMPVATVGVDRGDNAGALAIQLSLIHI
;
A
#
# COMPACT_ATOMS: atom_id res chain seq x y z
N MET A 1 -3.75 14.85 -1.49
CA MET A 1 -4.37 13.52 -1.35
C MET A 1 -4.25 13.01 0.08
N ASP A 2 -5.22 12.25 0.53
CA ASP A 2 -5.16 11.66 1.88
C ASP A 2 -4.52 10.26 1.88
N ILE A 3 -4.69 9.52 0.80
CA ILE A 3 -4.21 8.14 0.68
C ILE A 3 -3.42 7.97 -0.62
N CYS A 4 -2.25 7.36 -0.54
CA CYS A 4 -1.43 7.02 -1.70
C CYS A 4 -1.38 5.50 -1.84
N VAL A 5 -1.89 4.99 -2.96
CA VAL A 5 -1.90 3.57 -3.29
C VAL A 5 -0.78 3.30 -4.29
N ILE A 6 0.12 2.40 -3.95
CA ILE A 6 1.26 2.06 -4.79
C ILE A 6 1.19 0.58 -5.14
N LEU A 7 1.30 0.28 -6.43
CA LEU A 7 1.25 -1.07 -6.98
C LEU A 7 2.64 -1.47 -7.46
N GLY A 8 3.05 -2.68 -7.16
CA GLY A 8 4.33 -3.20 -7.65
C GLY A 8 4.32 -3.49 -9.14
N SER A 9 3.15 -3.71 -9.72
CA SER A 9 2.98 -4.04 -11.13
C SER A 9 1.60 -3.60 -11.62
N LYS A 10 1.50 -3.32 -12.92
CA LYS A 10 0.20 -3.05 -13.57
C LYS A 10 -0.77 -4.22 -13.43
N SER A 11 -0.26 -5.45 -13.30
CA SER A 11 -1.09 -6.64 -13.11
C SER A 11 -1.87 -6.62 -11.80
N ASP A 12 -1.51 -5.75 -10.85
CA ASP A 12 -2.20 -5.60 -9.57
C ASP A 12 -3.42 -4.65 -9.64
N LEU A 13 -3.66 -4.03 -10.80
CA LEU A 13 -4.79 -3.10 -10.99
C LEU A 13 -6.15 -3.65 -10.58
N PRO A 14 -6.52 -4.92 -10.88
CA PRO A 14 -7.80 -5.46 -10.43
C PRO A 14 -7.99 -5.41 -8.90
N ILE A 15 -6.91 -5.61 -8.14
CA ILE A 15 -6.94 -5.52 -6.68
C ILE A 15 -7.05 -4.05 -6.25
N ALA A 16 -6.33 -3.17 -6.93
CA ALA A 16 -6.42 -1.73 -6.69
C ALA A 16 -7.81 -1.18 -6.98
N ASP A 17 -8.52 -1.73 -7.98
CA ASP A 17 -9.88 -1.31 -8.29
C ASP A 17 -10.86 -1.60 -7.14
N LYS A 18 -10.66 -2.68 -6.40
CA LYS A 18 -11.44 -2.96 -5.20
C LYS A 18 -11.23 -1.87 -4.13
N CYS A 19 -9.99 -1.44 -3.95
CA CYS A 19 -9.63 -0.34 -3.06
C CYS A 19 -10.25 0.97 -3.54
N ARG A 20 -10.13 1.27 -4.84
CA ARG A 20 -10.71 2.46 -5.46
C ARG A 20 -12.19 2.57 -5.17
N GLY A 21 -12.94 1.47 -5.32
CA GLY A 21 -14.38 1.46 -5.08
C GLY A 21 -14.74 1.89 -3.66
N ILE A 22 -13.98 1.45 -2.66
CA ILE A 22 -14.20 1.84 -1.27
C ILE A 22 -13.84 3.32 -1.05
N LEU A 23 -12.69 3.76 -1.55
CA LEU A 23 -12.24 5.14 -1.35
C LEU A 23 -13.18 6.15 -2.03
N GLU A 24 -13.66 5.85 -3.22
CA GLU A 24 -14.64 6.69 -3.93
C GLU A 24 -15.98 6.76 -3.20
N LYS A 25 -16.44 5.62 -2.69
CA LYS A 25 -17.70 5.54 -1.94
C LYS A 25 -17.70 6.46 -0.72
N PHE A 26 -16.57 6.59 -0.04
CA PHE A 26 -16.42 7.43 1.15
C PHE A 26 -15.83 8.81 0.83
N GLU A 27 -15.71 9.15 -0.45
CA GLU A 27 -15.26 10.47 -0.92
C GLU A 27 -13.89 10.87 -0.37
N VAL A 28 -12.99 9.90 -0.23
CA VAL A 28 -11.63 10.13 0.24
C VAL A 28 -10.71 10.40 -0.94
N SER A 29 -9.88 11.44 -0.86
CA SER A 29 -8.93 11.76 -1.93
C SER A 29 -7.77 10.76 -1.94
N PHE A 30 -7.43 10.27 -3.12
CA PHE A 30 -6.36 9.28 -3.27
C PHE A 30 -5.69 9.37 -4.63
N GLU A 31 -4.50 8.79 -4.72
CA GLU A 31 -3.81 8.54 -5.99
C GLU A 31 -3.41 7.08 -6.06
N ILE A 32 -3.39 6.52 -7.27
CA ILE A 32 -2.87 5.19 -7.54
C ILE A 32 -1.68 5.32 -8.47
N ARG A 33 -0.53 4.78 -8.06
CA ARG A 33 0.72 4.81 -8.81
C ARG A 33 1.29 3.42 -8.94
N VAL A 34 2.03 3.18 -10.01
CA VAL A 34 2.76 1.92 -10.22
C VAL A 34 4.25 2.20 -10.04
N ALA A 35 4.87 1.54 -9.08
CA ALA A 35 6.30 1.66 -8.84
C ALA A 35 6.83 0.38 -8.21
N SER A 36 7.76 -0.28 -8.87
CA SER A 36 8.40 -1.48 -8.36
C SER A 36 9.50 -1.13 -7.36
N ALA A 37 9.44 -1.73 -6.16
CA ALA A 37 10.50 -1.58 -5.17
C ALA A 37 11.83 -2.20 -5.66
N HIS A 38 11.75 -3.29 -6.42
CA HIS A 38 12.93 -3.96 -6.94
C HIS A 38 13.54 -3.28 -8.16
N ARG A 39 12.70 -2.73 -9.05
CA ARG A 39 13.14 -2.22 -10.35
C ARG A 39 13.36 -0.71 -10.37
N ALA A 40 12.65 0.04 -9.53
CA ALA A 40 12.66 1.49 -9.57
C ALA A 40 12.60 2.11 -8.17
N PRO A 41 13.55 1.79 -7.28
CA PRO A 41 13.50 2.26 -5.89
C PRO A 41 13.58 3.78 -5.74
N LYS A 42 14.33 4.47 -6.59
CA LYS A 42 14.43 5.93 -6.54
C LYS A 42 13.13 6.61 -6.98
N TYR A 43 12.46 6.05 -7.98
CA TYR A 43 11.17 6.54 -8.43
C TYR A 43 10.12 6.37 -7.32
N LEU A 44 10.14 5.21 -6.64
CA LEU A 44 9.28 4.94 -5.50
C LEU A 44 9.51 5.96 -4.37
N GLU A 45 10.76 6.23 -4.04
CA GLU A 45 11.12 7.22 -3.02
C GLU A 45 10.56 8.60 -3.36
N GLY A 46 10.68 9.02 -4.62
CA GLY A 46 10.12 10.28 -5.09
C GLY A 46 8.61 10.36 -4.96
N ILE A 47 7.90 9.25 -5.23
CA ILE A 47 6.45 9.17 -5.05
C ILE A 47 6.09 9.36 -3.58
N VAL A 48 6.78 8.67 -2.68
CA VAL A 48 6.52 8.76 -1.23
C VAL A 48 6.78 10.18 -0.72
N GLU A 49 7.90 10.78 -1.09
CA GLU A 49 8.23 12.15 -0.69
C GLU A 49 7.19 13.16 -1.17
N LYS A 50 6.78 13.05 -2.44
CA LYS A 50 5.76 13.92 -2.99
C LYS A 50 4.42 13.76 -2.28
N ALA A 51 4.02 12.52 -2.03
CA ALA A 51 2.76 12.24 -1.33
C ALA A 51 2.76 12.84 0.08
N GLU A 52 3.86 12.70 0.82
CA GLU A 52 3.98 13.32 2.15
C GLU A 52 3.90 14.84 2.08
N SER A 53 4.56 15.45 1.09
CA SER A 53 4.51 16.91 0.91
C SER A 53 3.09 17.42 0.61
N GLU A 54 2.25 16.58 0.04
CA GLU A 54 0.84 16.88 -0.26
C GLU A 54 -0.11 16.49 0.87
N GLY A 55 0.41 16.07 2.02
CA GLY A 55 -0.39 15.76 3.21
C GLY A 55 -0.93 14.35 3.28
N CYS A 56 -0.37 13.41 2.54
CA CYS A 56 -0.77 12.00 2.58
C CYS A 56 -0.71 11.46 4.02
N LYS A 57 -1.77 10.79 4.44
CA LYS A 57 -1.91 10.27 5.80
C LYS A 57 -1.61 8.78 5.90
N VAL A 58 -1.90 8.02 4.84
CA VAL A 58 -1.76 6.56 4.83
C VAL A 58 -1.26 6.11 3.46
N PHE A 59 -0.32 5.18 3.46
CA PHE A 59 0.14 4.52 2.23
C PHE A 59 -0.42 3.10 2.17
N ILE A 60 -0.79 2.66 0.97
CA ILE A 60 -1.19 1.28 0.71
C ILE A 60 -0.23 0.73 -0.35
N GLY A 61 0.44 -0.37 -0.04
CA GLY A 61 1.31 -1.07 -0.98
C GLY A 61 0.73 -2.43 -1.35
N MET A 62 0.61 -2.70 -2.65
CA MET A 62 0.11 -3.98 -3.17
C MET A 62 1.20 -4.66 -3.98
N ALA A 63 1.56 -5.87 -3.60
CA ALA A 63 2.64 -6.60 -4.26
C ALA A 63 2.46 -8.11 -4.15
N GLY A 64 2.92 -8.82 -5.17
CA GLY A 64 2.93 -10.27 -5.22
C GLY A 64 4.33 -10.85 -5.13
N VAL A 65 4.42 -12.17 -5.17
CA VAL A 65 5.65 -12.96 -5.06
C VAL A 65 6.47 -12.56 -3.83
N ALA A 66 7.74 -12.18 -3.99
CA ALA A 66 8.55 -11.61 -2.91
C ALA A 66 8.14 -10.14 -2.70
N ALA A 67 7.01 -9.94 -2.04
CA ALA A 67 6.29 -8.67 -1.96
C ALA A 67 6.98 -7.67 -1.03
N ALA A 68 8.13 -7.14 -1.45
CA ALA A 68 8.94 -6.22 -0.67
C ALA A 68 8.38 -4.79 -0.60
N LEU A 69 7.48 -4.42 -1.51
CA LEU A 69 7.01 -3.03 -1.66
C LEU A 69 6.47 -2.41 -0.37
N PRO A 70 5.54 -3.01 0.38
CA PRO A 70 5.04 -2.38 1.60
C PRO A 70 6.13 -2.12 2.63
N GLY A 71 7.05 -3.07 2.83
CA GLY A 71 8.17 -2.91 3.74
C GLY A 71 9.13 -1.81 3.31
N VAL A 72 9.38 -1.69 2.00
CA VAL A 72 10.22 -0.61 1.46
C VAL A 72 9.55 0.74 1.66
N ILE A 73 8.24 0.85 1.41
CA ILE A 73 7.49 2.09 1.70
C ILE A 73 7.62 2.44 3.19
N ALA A 74 7.46 1.46 4.08
CA ALA A 74 7.57 1.68 5.52
C ALA A 74 8.95 2.23 5.92
N SER A 75 10.01 1.89 5.18
CA SER A 75 11.35 2.42 5.42
C SER A 75 11.50 3.89 5.03
N MET A 76 10.59 4.42 4.22
CA MET A 76 10.65 5.77 3.65
C MET A 76 9.72 6.77 4.33
N THR A 77 8.83 6.32 5.20
CA THR A 77 7.81 7.17 5.82
C THR A 77 7.53 6.76 7.26
N SER A 78 7.13 7.73 8.08
CA SER A 78 6.59 7.46 9.41
C SER A 78 5.06 7.33 9.42
N ARG A 79 4.42 7.50 8.27
CA ARG A 79 2.97 7.34 8.13
C ARG A 79 2.61 5.86 8.16
N PRO A 80 1.39 5.51 8.57
CA PRO A 80 0.93 4.13 8.51
C PRO A 80 1.03 3.55 7.09
N VAL A 81 1.50 2.32 6.99
CA VAL A 81 1.58 1.58 5.73
C VAL A 81 0.73 0.31 5.84
N ILE A 82 -0.15 0.13 4.87
CA ILE A 82 -0.99 -1.06 4.74
C ILE A 82 -0.47 -1.89 3.58
N GLY A 83 -0.24 -3.17 3.82
CA GLY A 83 0.20 -4.10 2.78
C GLY A 83 -0.94 -4.99 2.32
N VAL A 84 -1.09 -5.14 1.00
CA VAL A 84 -2.02 -6.07 0.38
C VAL A 84 -1.22 -7.14 -0.34
N PRO A 85 -1.20 -8.38 0.18
CA PRO A 85 -0.57 -9.47 -0.54
C PRO A 85 -1.38 -9.82 -1.78
N VAL A 86 -0.73 -9.79 -2.94
CA VAL A 86 -1.35 -10.22 -4.20
C VAL A 86 -1.09 -11.72 -4.36
N GLY A 87 -2.16 -12.48 -4.50
CA GLY A 87 -2.09 -13.94 -4.42
C GLY A 87 -1.27 -14.57 -5.53
N GLY A 88 -1.75 -14.47 -6.76
CA GLY A 88 -1.09 -15.13 -7.89
C GLY A 88 -0.85 -16.61 -7.62
N LYS A 89 0.31 -17.12 -8.03
CA LYS A 89 0.68 -18.54 -7.86
C LYS A 89 1.25 -18.87 -6.49
N VAL A 90 1.76 -17.89 -5.76
CA VAL A 90 2.46 -18.11 -4.49
C VAL A 90 1.94 -17.15 -3.40
N PRO A 91 0.68 -17.31 -2.99
CA PRO A 91 0.04 -16.37 -2.06
C PRO A 91 0.69 -16.34 -0.69
N LEU A 92 1.23 -17.46 -0.21
CA LEU A 92 1.93 -17.49 1.08
C LEU A 92 3.24 -16.71 1.03
N ASP A 93 3.95 -16.74 -0.09
CA ASP A 93 5.19 -15.97 -0.25
C ASP A 93 4.91 -14.48 -0.15
N SER A 94 3.89 -13.99 -0.83
CA SER A 94 3.53 -12.57 -0.77
C SER A 94 3.02 -12.17 0.61
N LEU A 95 2.20 -13.00 1.23
CA LEU A 95 1.69 -12.74 2.58
C LEU A 95 2.84 -12.66 3.60
N LEU A 96 3.73 -13.67 3.62
CA LEU A 96 4.84 -13.70 4.57
C LEU A 96 5.86 -12.60 4.32
N SER A 97 6.10 -12.23 3.06
CA SER A 97 6.99 -11.12 2.72
C SER A 97 6.48 -9.79 3.26
N ILE A 98 5.17 -9.61 3.38
CA ILE A 98 4.56 -8.38 3.85
C ILE A 98 4.41 -8.38 5.37
N VAL A 99 3.98 -9.49 5.96
CA VAL A 99 3.64 -9.54 7.38
C VAL A 99 4.87 -9.70 8.29
N GLN A 100 5.95 -10.31 7.81
CA GLN A 100 7.16 -10.55 8.59
C GLN A 100 8.07 -9.33 8.58
N MET A 101 7.75 -8.36 9.43
CA MET A 101 8.50 -7.11 9.54
C MET A 101 9.35 -7.09 10.82
N PRO A 102 10.53 -6.43 10.79
CA PRO A 102 11.37 -6.30 11.97
C PRO A 102 10.74 -5.39 13.03
N PRO A 103 11.15 -5.54 14.31
CA PRO A 103 10.65 -4.68 15.39
C PRO A 103 10.84 -3.18 15.07
N GLY A 104 9.82 -2.39 15.32
CA GLY A 104 9.84 -0.94 15.06
C GLY A 104 9.43 -0.52 13.65
N MET A 105 9.23 -1.49 12.74
CA MET A 105 8.85 -1.23 11.34
C MET A 105 7.56 -1.97 10.98
N PRO A 106 6.41 -1.57 11.54
CA PRO A 106 5.16 -2.30 11.28
C PRO A 106 4.59 -2.02 9.90
N VAL A 107 3.98 -3.05 9.32
CA VAL A 107 3.11 -2.94 8.15
C VAL A 107 1.80 -3.62 8.50
N ALA A 108 0.69 -2.87 8.44
CA ALA A 108 -0.64 -3.42 8.70
C ALA A 108 -1.07 -4.25 7.49
N THR A 109 -1.17 -5.57 7.65
CA THR A 109 -1.46 -6.47 6.55
C THR A 109 -2.92 -6.89 6.54
N VAL A 110 -3.56 -6.77 5.38
CA VAL A 110 -4.93 -7.28 5.16
C VAL A 110 -4.88 -8.63 4.44
N GLY A 111 -6.04 -9.25 4.25
CA GLY A 111 -6.11 -10.56 3.58
C GLY A 111 -5.58 -10.53 2.14
N VAL A 112 -5.24 -11.71 1.63
CA VAL A 112 -4.78 -11.88 0.25
C VAL A 112 -5.82 -11.33 -0.72
N ASP A 113 -5.39 -10.51 -1.66
CA ASP A 113 -6.23 -9.85 -2.67
C ASP A 113 -7.34 -8.93 -2.09
N ARG A 114 -7.25 -8.57 -0.81
CA ARG A 114 -8.25 -7.72 -0.15
C ARG A 114 -7.92 -6.23 -0.29
N GLY A 115 -7.93 -5.72 -1.51
CA GLY A 115 -7.81 -4.29 -1.76
C GLY A 115 -8.95 -3.47 -1.14
N ASP A 116 -10.15 -4.05 -1.07
CA ASP A 116 -11.32 -3.46 -0.41
C ASP A 116 -11.04 -3.22 1.08
N ASN A 117 -10.55 -4.23 1.79
CA ASN A 117 -10.21 -4.09 3.21
C ASN A 117 -9.06 -3.13 3.45
N ALA A 118 -8.12 -3.02 2.53
CA ALA A 118 -7.05 -2.02 2.63
C ALA A 118 -7.62 -0.60 2.56
N GLY A 119 -8.54 -0.36 1.64
CA GLY A 119 -9.23 0.93 1.55
C GLY A 119 -10.01 1.25 2.83
N ALA A 120 -10.76 0.29 3.35
CA ALA A 120 -11.52 0.44 4.58
C ALA A 120 -10.60 0.76 5.78
N LEU A 121 -9.50 0.02 5.93
CA LEU A 121 -8.55 0.26 7.01
C LEU A 121 -7.88 1.63 6.88
N ALA A 122 -7.53 2.03 5.65
CA ALA A 122 -6.94 3.35 5.41
C ALA A 122 -7.87 4.48 5.85
N ILE A 123 -9.16 4.34 5.58
CA ILE A 123 -10.17 5.31 6.01
C ILE A 123 -10.21 5.38 7.54
N GLN A 124 -10.24 4.23 8.21
CA GLN A 124 -10.24 4.16 9.67
C GLN A 124 -9.00 4.83 10.27
N LEU A 125 -7.83 4.57 9.71
CA LEU A 125 -6.58 5.16 10.18
C LEU A 125 -6.52 6.66 9.92
N SER A 126 -7.02 7.13 8.78
CA SER A 126 -7.01 8.56 8.44
C SER A 126 -7.94 9.38 9.35
N LEU A 127 -9.00 8.79 9.86
CA LEU A 127 -9.90 9.46 10.81
C LEU A 127 -9.22 9.71 12.17
N ILE A 128 -8.29 8.88 12.56
CA ILE A 128 -7.54 9.04 13.82
C ILE A 128 -6.64 10.27 13.77
N HIS A 129 -6.23 10.69 12.59
CA HIS A 129 -5.33 11.83 12.39
C HIS A 129 -6.04 13.19 12.26
N ILE A 130 -7.35 13.18 12.36
CA ILE A 130 -8.15 14.40 12.38
C ILE A 130 -8.18 14.96 13.80
#